data_99dbf70310fc5ecf85864c152a2408d9
#
_entry.id   99dbf70310fc5ecf85864c152a2408d9
#
_cell.length_a   1.000
_cell.length_b   1.000
_cell.length_c   1.000
_cell.angle_alpha   90.00
_cell.angle_beta   90.00
_cell.angle_gamma   90.00
#
_symmetry.space_group_name_H-M   'P 1'
#
loop_
_entity.id
_entity.type
_entity.pdbx_description
1 polymer ?
#
loop_
_entity_poly.entity_id
_entity_poly.type
_entity_poly.pdbx_seq_one_letter_code
_entity_poly.pdbx_strand_id
1 'polypeptide(L)'
;MLLDIDVEVFDGDDHVPVIEILTLVARGRHDWLPTTLDALRAEAFVAKLHAAKLKAPALKDWAMKASEAAADRSSSAVPPIGGPRSARVTSGNVGLAADDLGKPAVLVVENRIGDGGFVRAMAVALNDERVVHALRKRWLKFCHSGGTGQMADLAIDECRDFSVLVRVAMLIDSDRPDAATPSPNEDKVRKARRGGVPHIHMFTWRMVENYVPFRVWEGHFRHKEVKVKDLRGWIPQQRGYRHLKHHFVGKDGKMPSPLMPEGLTLSEADFHELGPDVVAELRQVLAMLHEIL
;
A
#
# COMPACT_ATOMS: atom_id res chain seq x y z
N MET A 1 4.20 -7.09 3.64
CA MET A 1 5.57 -7.28 3.05
C MET A 1 5.94 -8.75 3.19
N LEU A 2 6.51 -9.33 2.15
CA LEU A 2 7.06 -10.68 2.21
C LEU A 2 8.48 -10.62 2.79
N LEU A 3 8.77 -11.46 3.79
CA LEU A 3 10.08 -11.52 4.44
C LEU A 3 10.87 -12.73 3.93
N ASP A 4 12.16 -12.54 3.80
CA ASP A 4 13.17 -13.57 3.61
C ASP A 4 14.07 -13.55 4.84
N ILE A 5 13.91 -14.53 5.74
CA ILE A 5 14.61 -14.58 7.03
C ILE A 5 15.69 -15.63 6.97
N ASP A 6 16.95 -15.21 7.05
CA ASP A 6 18.10 -16.12 7.08
C ASP A 6 18.04 -17.01 8.33
N VAL A 7 18.31 -18.29 8.18
CA VAL A 7 18.26 -19.28 9.28
C VAL A 7 19.19 -18.93 10.45
N GLU A 8 20.32 -18.30 10.18
CA GLU A 8 21.30 -17.87 11.19
C GLU A 8 20.73 -16.86 12.21
N VAL A 9 19.62 -16.19 11.86
CA VAL A 9 18.89 -15.28 12.76
C VAL A 9 18.40 -16.02 14.00
N PHE A 10 18.06 -17.32 13.88
CA PHE A 10 17.54 -18.13 14.96
C PHE A 10 18.63 -18.72 15.89
N ASP A 11 19.90 -18.63 15.50
CA ASP A 11 21.02 -19.14 16.26
C ASP A 11 21.74 -18.05 17.08
N GLY A 12 21.36 -16.77 16.92
CA GLY A 12 21.93 -15.63 17.64
C GLY A 12 21.53 -15.59 19.12
N ASP A 13 22.28 -14.83 19.92
CA ASP A 13 22.02 -14.64 21.37
C ASP A 13 20.94 -13.56 21.64
N ASP A 14 20.75 -12.61 20.71
CA ASP A 14 19.74 -11.57 20.83
C ASP A 14 18.38 -12.07 20.33
N HIS A 15 17.60 -12.61 21.25
CA HIS A 15 16.30 -13.22 20.94
C HIS A 15 15.16 -12.20 20.78
N VAL A 16 15.30 -10.98 21.31
CA VAL A 16 14.19 -10.01 21.36
C VAL A 16 13.71 -9.60 19.97
N PRO A 17 14.59 -9.14 19.04
CA PRO A 17 14.16 -8.75 17.70
C PRO A 17 13.52 -9.91 16.91
N VAL A 18 14.05 -11.13 17.12
CA VAL A 18 13.50 -12.33 16.45
C VAL A 18 12.08 -12.62 16.92
N ILE A 19 11.82 -12.54 18.24
CA ILE A 19 10.48 -12.67 18.82
C ILE A 19 9.53 -11.62 18.26
N GLU A 20 10.00 -10.37 18.14
CA GLU A 20 9.20 -9.27 17.59
C GLU A 20 8.80 -9.53 16.14
N ILE A 21 9.76 -9.91 15.28
CA ILE A 21 9.48 -10.23 13.87
C ILE A 21 8.50 -11.39 13.76
N LEU A 22 8.76 -12.51 14.45
CA LEU A 22 7.86 -13.67 14.42
C LEU A 22 6.46 -13.32 14.97
N THR A 23 6.37 -12.43 15.96
CA THR A 23 5.09 -11.95 16.47
C THR A 23 4.34 -11.14 15.42
N LEU A 24 5.02 -10.29 14.65
CA LEU A 24 4.41 -9.52 13.55
C LEU A 24 3.91 -10.46 12.44
N VAL A 25 4.67 -11.49 12.11
CA VAL A 25 4.27 -12.52 11.13
C VAL A 25 3.08 -13.32 11.66
N ALA A 26 3.12 -13.79 12.90
CA ALA A 26 2.02 -14.54 13.53
C ALA A 26 0.70 -13.76 13.61
N ARG A 27 0.78 -12.42 13.67
CA ARG A 27 -0.38 -11.52 13.62
C ARG A 27 -0.85 -11.19 12.19
N GLY A 28 -0.19 -11.73 11.17
CA GLY A 28 -0.51 -11.47 9.77
C GLY A 28 -0.16 -10.06 9.28
N ARG A 29 0.75 -9.35 10.01
CA ARG A 29 1.20 -8.02 9.58
C ARG A 29 2.19 -8.10 8.44
N HIS A 30 3.04 -9.12 8.45
CA HIS A 30 3.98 -9.44 7.38
C HIS A 30 3.84 -10.92 7.03
N ASP A 31 4.22 -11.27 5.81
CA ASP A 31 4.21 -12.63 5.33
C ASP A 31 5.63 -13.19 5.40
N TRP A 32 5.72 -14.43 5.80
CA TRP A 32 6.94 -15.22 5.70
C TRP A 32 6.58 -16.58 5.12
N LEU A 33 7.26 -16.96 4.05
CA LEU A 33 7.08 -18.26 3.38
C LEU A 33 8.33 -19.11 3.57
N PRO A 34 8.54 -19.69 4.77
CA PRO A 34 9.74 -20.45 5.08
C PRO A 34 9.84 -21.70 4.23
N THR A 35 11.07 -22.12 3.95
CA THR A 35 11.33 -23.52 3.59
C THR A 35 11.05 -24.43 4.78
N THR A 36 11.01 -25.75 4.56
CA THR A 36 10.84 -26.71 5.66
C THR A 36 11.96 -26.57 6.69
N LEU A 37 13.20 -26.33 6.24
CA LEU A 37 14.34 -26.14 7.14
C LEU A 37 14.20 -24.88 7.98
N ASP A 38 13.81 -23.75 7.36
CA ASP A 38 13.62 -22.48 8.07
C ASP A 38 12.51 -22.57 9.12
N ALA A 39 11.42 -23.25 8.77
CA ALA A 39 10.30 -23.48 9.68
C ALA A 39 10.70 -24.32 10.88
N LEU A 40 11.45 -25.40 10.67
CA LEU A 40 12.00 -26.26 11.75
C LEU A 40 12.98 -25.49 12.65
N ARG A 41 13.80 -24.60 12.08
CA ARG A 41 14.70 -23.75 12.88
C ARG A 41 13.91 -22.75 13.73
N ALA A 42 12.89 -22.10 13.17
CA ALA A 42 12.02 -21.21 13.94
C ALA A 42 11.27 -21.96 15.05
N GLU A 43 10.78 -23.17 14.79
CA GLU A 43 10.13 -24.02 15.79
C GLU A 43 11.10 -24.38 16.93
N ALA A 44 12.33 -24.80 16.61
CA ALA A 44 13.35 -25.09 17.59
C ALA A 44 13.74 -23.86 18.44
N PHE A 45 13.82 -22.69 17.80
CA PHE A 45 14.03 -21.41 18.49
C PHE A 45 12.89 -21.12 19.50
N VAL A 46 11.64 -21.22 19.06
CA VAL A 46 10.47 -20.98 19.94
C VAL A 46 10.41 -22.00 21.09
N ALA A 47 10.82 -23.25 20.85
CA ALA A 47 10.92 -24.27 21.90
C ALA A 47 11.98 -23.91 22.96
N LYS A 48 13.15 -23.38 22.54
CA LYS A 48 14.19 -22.89 23.47
C LYS A 48 13.67 -21.74 24.34
N LEU A 49 12.95 -20.78 23.75
CA LEU A 49 12.32 -19.66 24.49
C LEU A 49 11.35 -20.18 25.56
N HIS A 50 10.57 -21.18 25.22
CA HIS A 50 9.60 -21.76 26.16
C HIS A 50 10.30 -22.47 27.33
N ALA A 51 11.39 -23.21 27.06
CA ALA A 51 12.23 -23.82 28.07
C ALA A 51 12.89 -22.79 29.00
N ALA A 52 13.25 -21.61 28.46
CA ALA A 52 13.78 -20.48 29.24
C ALA A 52 12.70 -19.68 30.00
N LYS A 53 11.46 -20.19 30.06
CA LYS A 53 10.29 -19.54 30.71
C LYS A 53 9.86 -18.19 30.09
N LEU A 54 10.33 -17.87 28.90
CA LEU A 54 9.83 -16.76 28.09
C LEU A 54 8.49 -17.20 27.50
N LYS A 55 7.39 -16.87 28.16
CA LYS A 55 6.04 -17.31 27.77
C LYS A 55 5.58 -16.61 26.49
N ALA A 56 5.64 -17.32 25.37
CA ALA A 56 5.10 -16.87 24.09
C ALA A 56 4.17 -17.94 23.47
N PRO A 57 3.03 -18.28 24.13
CA PRO A 57 2.16 -19.37 23.69
C PRO A 57 1.65 -19.20 22.27
N ALA A 58 1.33 -17.97 21.86
CA ALA A 58 0.88 -17.67 20.51
C ALA A 58 1.95 -17.96 19.44
N LEU A 59 3.23 -17.79 19.76
CA LEU A 59 4.33 -18.12 18.86
C LEU A 59 4.53 -19.64 18.74
N LYS A 60 4.28 -20.41 19.81
CA LYS A 60 4.37 -21.86 19.77
C LYS A 60 3.33 -22.44 18.81
N ASP A 61 2.08 -22.07 18.95
CA ASP A 61 0.99 -22.53 18.09
C ASP A 61 1.21 -22.10 16.64
N TRP A 62 1.71 -20.87 16.44
CA TRP A 62 2.06 -20.38 15.11
C TRP A 62 3.22 -21.16 14.49
N ALA A 63 4.31 -21.42 15.24
CA ALA A 63 5.48 -22.14 14.73
C ALA A 63 5.13 -23.56 14.26
N MET A 64 4.28 -24.27 15.01
CA MET A 64 3.77 -25.59 14.60
C MET A 64 3.02 -25.49 13.27
N LYS A 65 2.08 -24.53 13.14
CA LYS A 65 1.32 -24.33 11.90
C LYS A 65 2.19 -23.91 10.73
N ALA A 66 3.23 -23.11 10.98
CA ALA A 66 4.20 -22.71 9.95
C ALA A 66 5.00 -23.90 9.43
N SER A 67 5.41 -24.82 10.31
CA SER A 67 6.11 -26.06 9.94
C SER A 67 5.21 -27.00 9.14
N GLU A 68 3.96 -27.19 9.54
CA GLU A 68 2.98 -27.99 8.80
C GLU A 68 2.74 -27.39 7.39
N ALA A 69 2.49 -26.08 7.30
CA ALA A 69 2.28 -25.41 6.03
C ALA A 69 3.52 -25.40 5.12
N ALA A 70 4.74 -25.41 5.68
CA ALA A 70 5.97 -25.51 4.91
C ALA A 70 6.16 -26.94 4.34
N ALA A 71 5.83 -27.97 5.11
CA ALA A 71 5.86 -29.35 4.66
C ALA A 71 4.86 -29.59 3.52
N ASP A 72 3.64 -29.08 3.62
CA ASP A 72 2.62 -29.17 2.58
C ASP A 72 3.03 -28.47 1.28
N ARG A 73 3.68 -27.29 1.36
CA ARG A 73 4.19 -26.57 0.18
C ARG A 73 5.34 -27.28 -0.51
N SER A 74 6.21 -27.95 0.23
CA SER A 74 7.33 -28.70 -0.36
C SER A 74 6.87 -29.90 -1.20
N SER A 75 5.63 -30.36 -0.98
CA SER A 75 4.97 -31.37 -1.82
C SER A 75 4.31 -30.80 -3.09
N SER A 76 4.15 -29.47 -3.19
CA SER A 76 3.45 -28.78 -4.27
C SER A 76 4.42 -27.80 -4.97
N ALA A 77 5.35 -28.32 -5.75
CA ALA A 77 6.37 -27.47 -6.36
C ALA A 77 5.85 -26.66 -7.54
N VAL A 78 5.69 -25.34 -7.40
CA VAL A 78 6.15 -24.31 -8.36
C VAL A 78 6.25 -22.99 -7.61
N PRO A 79 7.43 -22.36 -7.45
CA PRO A 79 7.50 -20.97 -6.98
C PRO A 79 6.91 -20.05 -8.04
N PRO A 80 6.07 -19.07 -7.66
CA PRO A 80 5.56 -18.08 -8.61
C PRO A 80 6.73 -17.27 -9.18
N ILE A 81 6.93 -17.34 -10.48
CA ILE A 81 7.86 -16.47 -11.21
C ILE A 81 7.28 -15.06 -11.14
N GLY A 82 7.98 -14.12 -10.47
CA GLY A 82 7.62 -12.70 -10.40
C GLY A 82 6.83 -12.28 -9.15
N GLY A 83 6.98 -12.96 -8.03
CA GLY A 83 6.43 -12.54 -6.74
C GLY A 83 7.05 -11.22 -6.21
N PRO A 84 6.39 -10.55 -5.23
CA PRO A 84 6.89 -9.34 -4.60
C PRO A 84 8.32 -9.56 -4.06
N ARG A 85 9.16 -8.51 -4.14
CA ARG A 85 10.52 -8.56 -3.60
C ARG A 85 10.44 -8.82 -2.10
N SER A 86 11.12 -9.86 -1.64
CA SER A 86 11.22 -10.15 -0.21
C SER A 86 12.20 -9.19 0.47
N ALA A 87 11.84 -8.74 1.65
CA ALA A 87 12.71 -7.97 2.52
C ALA A 87 13.63 -8.94 3.29
N ARG A 88 14.94 -8.83 3.09
CA ARG A 88 15.90 -9.76 3.69
C ARG A 88 16.25 -9.36 5.12
N VAL A 89 16.07 -10.32 6.04
CA VAL A 89 16.44 -10.22 7.45
C VAL A 89 17.59 -11.16 7.72
N THR A 90 18.71 -10.63 8.19
CA THR A 90 19.95 -11.36 8.50
C THR A 90 20.33 -11.16 9.97
N SER A 91 21.24 -11.96 10.48
CA SER A 91 21.79 -11.77 11.83
C SER A 91 22.41 -10.37 12.02
N GLY A 92 22.97 -9.78 10.96
CA GLY A 92 23.58 -8.45 11.00
C GLY A 92 22.60 -7.28 11.02
N ASN A 93 21.32 -7.47 10.63
CA ASN A 93 20.33 -6.40 10.57
C ASN A 93 19.03 -6.66 11.35
N VAL A 94 18.92 -7.79 12.05
CA VAL A 94 17.66 -8.25 12.66
C VAL A 94 17.05 -7.23 13.63
N GLY A 95 17.86 -6.55 14.44
CA GLY A 95 17.38 -5.50 15.35
C GLY A 95 16.77 -4.32 14.62
N LEU A 96 17.49 -3.76 13.63
CA LEU A 96 17.00 -2.66 12.81
C LEU A 96 15.79 -3.07 11.96
N ALA A 97 15.77 -4.29 11.46
CA ALA A 97 14.64 -4.82 10.71
C ALA A 97 13.39 -4.98 11.59
N ALA A 98 13.54 -5.45 12.83
CA ALA A 98 12.44 -5.56 13.80
C ALA A 98 11.82 -4.19 14.08
N ASP A 99 12.67 -3.19 14.35
CA ASP A 99 12.22 -1.80 14.55
C ASP A 99 11.45 -1.27 13.34
N ASP A 100 11.99 -1.45 12.13
CA ASP A 100 11.36 -0.97 10.91
C ASP A 100 10.03 -1.69 10.60
N LEU A 101 9.98 -3.01 10.80
CA LEU A 101 8.76 -3.81 10.63
C LEU A 101 7.69 -3.45 11.66
N GLY A 102 8.09 -3.02 12.86
CA GLY A 102 7.21 -2.54 13.92
C GLY A 102 6.52 -1.21 13.60
N LYS A 103 7.13 -0.34 12.78
CA LYS A 103 6.57 0.97 12.38
C LYS A 103 5.41 0.81 11.40
N PRO A 104 4.44 1.73 11.35
CA PRO A 104 3.47 1.78 10.26
C PRO A 104 4.17 2.04 8.92
N ALA A 105 3.70 1.38 7.85
CA ALA A 105 4.03 1.81 6.49
C ALA A 105 3.41 3.19 6.20
N VAL A 106 4.00 3.95 5.29
CA VAL A 106 3.59 5.32 4.99
C VAL A 106 3.20 5.46 3.52
N LEU A 107 2.01 5.98 3.26
CA LEU A 107 1.62 6.46 1.96
C LEU A 107 1.54 7.99 1.98
N VAL A 108 2.45 8.64 1.25
CA VAL A 108 2.44 10.09 1.07
C VAL A 108 1.47 10.45 -0.05
N VAL A 109 0.53 11.34 0.26
CA VAL A 109 -0.54 11.81 -0.64
C VAL A 109 -0.62 13.34 -0.58
N GLU A 110 -1.26 13.97 -1.56
CA GLU A 110 -1.48 15.41 -1.55
C GLU A 110 -2.47 15.82 -0.45
N ASN A 111 -3.59 15.09 -0.36
CA ASN A 111 -4.68 15.37 0.58
C ASN A 111 -5.12 14.09 1.30
N ARG A 112 -4.97 14.07 2.62
CA ARG A 112 -5.35 12.90 3.42
C ARG A 112 -6.84 12.54 3.33
N ILE A 113 -7.73 13.53 3.26
CA ILE A 113 -9.18 13.32 3.24
C ILE A 113 -9.64 12.90 1.83
N GLY A 114 -9.18 13.61 0.80
CA GLY A 114 -9.50 13.32 -0.61
C GLY A 114 -8.86 12.02 -1.08
N ASP A 115 -7.54 12.04 -1.22
CA ASP A 115 -6.78 10.92 -1.80
C ASP A 115 -6.74 9.71 -0.87
N GLY A 116 -6.56 9.94 0.44
CA GLY A 116 -6.62 8.86 1.44
C GLY A 116 -8.00 8.21 1.52
N GLY A 117 -9.07 8.99 1.36
CA GLY A 117 -10.44 8.50 1.24
C GLY A 117 -10.65 7.68 -0.03
N PHE A 118 -10.10 8.16 -1.16
CA PHE A 118 -10.12 7.44 -2.43
C PHE A 118 -9.40 6.08 -2.34
N VAL A 119 -8.18 6.05 -1.83
CA VAL A 119 -7.41 4.79 -1.66
C VAL A 119 -8.17 3.79 -0.79
N ARG A 120 -8.82 4.24 0.28
CA ARG A 120 -9.64 3.38 1.13
C ARG A 120 -10.85 2.80 0.39
N ALA A 121 -11.59 3.64 -0.33
CA ALA A 121 -12.76 3.22 -1.10
C ALA A 121 -12.39 2.27 -2.24
N MET A 122 -11.29 2.56 -2.95
CA MET A 122 -10.71 1.71 -3.99
C MET A 122 -10.34 0.32 -3.45
N ALA A 123 -9.64 0.25 -2.31
CA ALA A 123 -9.25 -1.02 -1.71
C ALA A 123 -10.47 -1.88 -1.34
N VAL A 124 -11.53 -1.25 -0.81
CA VAL A 124 -12.79 -1.96 -0.52
C VAL A 124 -13.46 -2.44 -1.79
N ALA A 125 -13.60 -1.58 -2.80
CA ALA A 125 -14.31 -1.91 -4.04
C ALA A 125 -13.61 -2.99 -4.88
N LEU A 126 -12.27 -3.04 -4.82
CA LEU A 126 -11.45 -4.05 -5.51
C LEU A 126 -11.17 -5.28 -4.66
N ASN A 127 -11.82 -5.41 -3.50
CA ASN A 127 -11.71 -6.53 -2.55
C ASN A 127 -10.26 -6.79 -2.09
N ASP A 128 -9.46 -5.72 -1.88
CA ASP A 128 -8.12 -5.84 -1.33
C ASP A 128 -8.16 -5.87 0.20
N GLU A 129 -8.44 -7.03 0.75
CA GLU A 129 -8.58 -7.21 2.20
C GLU A 129 -7.31 -6.86 2.96
N ARG A 130 -6.12 -7.04 2.34
CA ARG A 130 -4.83 -6.72 2.98
C ARG A 130 -4.69 -5.23 3.24
N VAL A 131 -4.94 -4.39 2.23
CA VAL A 131 -4.89 -2.93 2.38
C VAL A 131 -6.00 -2.44 3.32
N VAL A 132 -7.23 -2.96 3.19
CA VAL A 132 -8.35 -2.64 4.08
C VAL A 132 -8.01 -2.98 5.53
N HIS A 133 -7.44 -4.16 5.79
CA HIS A 133 -7.03 -4.60 7.12
C HIS A 133 -5.90 -3.72 7.68
N ALA A 134 -4.88 -3.42 6.87
CA ALA A 134 -3.76 -2.58 7.26
C ALA A 134 -4.22 -1.16 7.65
N LEU A 135 -5.15 -0.57 6.90
CA LEU A 135 -5.76 0.72 7.23
C LEU A 135 -6.55 0.66 8.55
N ARG A 136 -7.36 -0.39 8.74
CA ARG A 136 -8.14 -0.60 9.97
C ARG A 136 -7.25 -0.79 11.20
N LYS A 137 -6.16 -1.53 11.05
CA LYS A 137 -5.18 -1.80 12.12
C LYS A 137 -4.16 -0.68 12.30
N ARG A 138 -4.20 0.37 11.48
CA ARG A 138 -3.22 1.47 11.46
C ARG A 138 -1.79 0.99 11.16
N TRP A 139 -1.65 -0.09 10.38
CA TRP A 139 -0.37 -0.55 9.87
C TRP A 139 0.07 0.23 8.63
N LEU A 140 -0.88 0.91 7.98
CA LEU A 140 -0.67 1.90 6.94
C LEU A 140 -1.18 3.26 7.42
N LYS A 141 -0.32 4.28 7.41
CA LYS A 141 -0.69 5.67 7.70
C LYS A 141 -0.64 6.50 6.41
N PHE A 142 -1.54 7.48 6.30
CA PHE A 142 -1.44 8.52 5.28
C PHE A 142 -0.67 9.71 5.85
N CYS A 143 0.37 10.15 5.14
CA CYS A 143 1.04 11.40 5.37
C CYS A 143 0.69 12.36 4.23
N HIS A 144 0.34 13.61 4.54
CA HIS A 144 -0.13 14.56 3.53
C HIS A 144 0.70 15.85 3.55
N SER A 145 0.98 16.35 2.35
CA SER A 145 1.84 17.52 2.15
C SER A 145 1.09 18.84 2.08
N GLY A 146 -0.25 18.80 1.97
CA GLY A 146 -1.05 20.00 1.75
C GLY A 146 -0.86 20.63 0.37
N GLY A 147 -0.36 19.86 -0.59
CA GLY A 147 -0.13 20.24 -1.98
C GLY A 147 1.07 19.53 -2.58
N THR A 148 1.10 19.39 -3.91
CA THR A 148 2.16 18.64 -4.60
C THR A 148 3.56 19.24 -4.43
N GLY A 149 3.67 20.51 -4.02
CA GLY A 149 4.95 21.23 -3.91
C GLY A 149 5.96 20.59 -2.95
N GLN A 150 5.49 20.07 -1.83
CA GLN A 150 6.33 19.51 -0.75
C GLN A 150 6.30 17.97 -0.69
N MET A 151 5.54 17.29 -1.56
CA MET A 151 5.36 15.84 -1.48
C MET A 151 6.67 15.06 -1.54
N ALA A 152 7.57 15.43 -2.45
CA ALA A 152 8.86 14.75 -2.58
C ALA A 152 9.72 14.89 -1.32
N ASP A 153 9.79 16.10 -0.75
CA ASP A 153 10.57 16.35 0.47
C ASP A 153 9.99 15.58 1.65
N LEU A 154 8.67 15.60 1.80
CA LEU A 154 7.98 14.86 2.84
C LEU A 154 8.20 13.33 2.71
N ALA A 155 8.12 12.79 1.48
CA ALA A 155 8.35 11.37 1.26
C ALA A 155 9.80 10.96 1.56
N ILE A 156 10.77 11.82 1.22
CA ILE A 156 12.19 11.63 1.57
C ILE A 156 12.40 11.68 3.09
N ASP A 157 11.73 12.59 3.77
CA ASP A 157 11.82 12.72 5.22
C ASP A 157 11.24 11.50 5.93
N GLU A 158 10.06 11.03 5.52
CA GLU A 158 9.47 9.80 6.04
C GLU A 158 10.35 8.55 5.81
N CYS A 159 11.17 8.53 4.75
CA CYS A 159 12.13 7.43 4.54
C CYS A 159 13.23 7.38 5.61
N ARG A 160 13.59 8.52 6.20
CA ARG A 160 14.64 8.60 7.25
C ARG A 160 14.23 7.94 8.56
N ASP A 161 12.94 7.73 8.75
CA ASP A 161 12.42 6.99 9.91
C ASP A 161 12.76 5.49 9.85
N PHE A 162 13.20 4.98 8.69
CA PHE A 162 13.53 3.59 8.46
C PHE A 162 15.04 3.42 8.28
N SER A 163 15.59 2.38 8.90
CA SER A 163 17.04 2.13 8.91
C SER A 163 17.47 1.21 7.78
N VAL A 164 16.75 0.11 7.54
CA VAL A 164 17.11 -0.94 6.57
C VAL A 164 15.96 -1.36 5.67
N LEU A 165 14.71 -1.23 6.13
CA LEU A 165 13.51 -1.62 5.39
C LEU A 165 12.59 -0.41 5.20
N VAL A 166 12.87 0.41 4.18
CA VAL A 166 12.08 1.61 3.88
C VAL A 166 10.68 1.22 3.42
N ARG A 167 9.66 1.59 4.20
CA ARG A 167 8.25 1.26 3.99
C ARG A 167 7.44 2.50 3.67
N VAL A 168 7.90 3.26 2.67
CA VAL A 168 7.30 4.51 2.22
C VAL A 168 6.90 4.39 0.76
N ALA A 169 5.70 4.83 0.43
CA ALA A 169 5.24 5.01 -0.94
C ALA A 169 4.71 6.43 -1.14
N MET A 170 4.76 6.91 -2.39
CA MET A 170 4.20 8.20 -2.79
C MET A 170 3.19 7.99 -3.92
N LEU A 171 1.99 8.55 -3.76
CA LEU A 171 0.94 8.55 -4.78
C LEU A 171 0.68 10.00 -5.18
N ILE A 172 0.90 10.33 -6.45
CA ILE A 172 0.88 11.71 -6.93
C ILE A 172 0.06 11.83 -8.21
N ASP A 173 -0.69 12.93 -8.34
CA ASP A 173 -1.38 13.30 -9.55
C ASP A 173 -0.41 13.60 -10.69
N SER A 174 -0.79 13.31 -11.93
CA SER A 174 0.04 13.69 -13.08
C SER A 174 -0.11 15.15 -13.47
N ASP A 175 -1.22 15.76 -13.17
CA ASP A 175 -1.60 17.12 -13.60
C ASP A 175 -1.53 17.36 -15.12
N ARG A 176 -1.44 16.30 -15.93
CA ARG A 176 -1.35 16.39 -17.38
C ARG A 176 -2.63 16.96 -17.96
N PRO A 177 -2.55 17.91 -18.90
CA PRO A 177 -3.71 18.41 -19.62
C PRO A 177 -4.21 17.43 -20.70
N ASP A 178 -3.35 16.56 -21.18
CA ASP A 178 -3.59 15.51 -22.18
C ASP A 178 -2.54 14.38 -22.08
N ALA A 179 -2.72 13.31 -22.85
CA ALA A 179 -1.84 12.14 -22.83
C ALA A 179 -0.41 12.41 -23.39
N ALA A 180 -0.27 13.37 -24.28
CA ALA A 180 0.99 13.67 -24.97
C ALA A 180 1.88 14.64 -24.18
N THR A 181 1.27 15.47 -23.32
CA THR A 181 1.99 16.47 -22.54
C THR A 181 2.71 15.81 -21.36
N PRO A 182 4.01 16.07 -21.16
CA PRO A 182 4.73 15.63 -19.96
C PRO A 182 4.07 16.15 -18.68
N SER A 183 4.15 15.37 -17.60
CA SER A 183 3.62 15.80 -16.32
C SER A 183 4.50 16.91 -15.69
N PRO A 184 3.89 18.00 -15.18
CA PRO A 184 4.62 18.98 -14.40
C PRO A 184 5.18 18.41 -13.08
N ASN A 185 4.74 17.20 -12.70
CA ASN A 185 5.17 16.54 -11.47
C ASN A 185 6.34 15.55 -11.67
N GLU A 186 6.84 15.36 -12.90
CA GLU A 186 7.98 14.46 -13.18
C GLU A 186 9.25 14.82 -12.40
N ASP A 187 9.54 16.10 -12.23
CA ASP A 187 10.70 16.54 -11.44
C ASP A 187 10.56 16.15 -9.97
N LYS A 188 9.36 16.20 -9.41
CA LYS A 188 9.08 15.78 -8.05
C LYS A 188 9.28 14.28 -7.88
N VAL A 189 8.81 13.48 -8.85
CA VAL A 189 9.02 12.03 -8.89
C VAL A 189 10.51 11.70 -8.97
N ARG A 190 11.24 12.38 -9.85
CA ARG A 190 12.72 12.22 -9.94
C ARG A 190 13.43 12.59 -8.65
N LYS A 191 13.02 13.69 -8.02
CA LYS A 191 13.56 14.12 -6.71
C LYS A 191 13.33 13.07 -5.64
N ALA A 192 12.09 12.58 -5.50
CA ALA A 192 11.74 11.57 -4.52
C ALA A 192 12.54 10.26 -4.74
N ARG A 193 12.66 9.78 -6.00
CA ARG A 193 13.47 8.59 -6.32
C ARG A 193 14.94 8.76 -5.95
N ARG A 194 15.54 9.91 -6.29
CA ARG A 194 16.94 10.23 -5.90
C ARG A 194 17.11 10.32 -4.39
N GLY A 195 16.09 10.73 -3.67
CA GLY A 195 16.05 10.80 -2.21
C GLY A 195 15.76 9.48 -1.50
N GLY A 196 15.65 8.36 -2.25
CA GLY A 196 15.51 7.03 -1.66
C GLY A 196 14.08 6.56 -1.46
N VAL A 197 13.05 7.25 -1.99
CA VAL A 197 11.67 6.76 -1.95
C VAL A 197 11.52 5.56 -2.88
N PRO A 198 11.27 4.33 -2.36
CA PRO A 198 11.34 3.12 -3.17
C PRO A 198 10.14 2.93 -4.09
N HIS A 199 8.97 3.39 -3.67
CA HIS A 199 7.72 3.12 -4.36
C HIS A 199 6.99 4.43 -4.66
N ILE A 200 6.80 4.71 -5.95
CA ILE A 200 6.12 5.92 -6.43
C ILE A 200 5.19 5.56 -7.56
N HIS A 201 3.92 5.90 -7.40
CA HIS A 201 2.94 5.84 -8.47
C HIS A 201 2.47 7.26 -8.81
N MET A 202 2.64 7.66 -10.06
CA MET A 202 2.05 8.85 -10.64
C MET A 202 0.89 8.43 -11.52
N PHE A 203 -0.30 8.93 -11.24
CA PHE A 203 -1.48 8.57 -12.00
C PHE A 203 -1.30 8.86 -13.50
N THR A 204 -1.81 7.98 -14.34
CA THR A 204 -1.84 8.15 -15.79
C THR A 204 -2.75 9.31 -16.17
N TRP A 205 -3.95 9.35 -15.59
CA TRP A 205 -4.89 10.45 -15.77
C TRP A 205 -4.49 11.64 -14.89
N ARG A 206 -5.13 12.79 -15.17
CA ARG A 206 -4.73 14.07 -14.64
C ARG A 206 -4.64 14.09 -13.11
N MET A 207 -5.69 13.63 -12.42
CA MET A 207 -5.82 13.72 -10.96
C MET A 207 -6.71 12.61 -10.42
N VAL A 208 -6.65 12.37 -9.13
CA VAL A 208 -7.45 11.33 -8.45
C VAL A 208 -8.95 11.47 -8.74
N GLU A 209 -9.48 12.69 -8.90
CA GLU A 209 -10.87 12.93 -9.23
C GLU A 209 -11.29 12.28 -10.54
N ASN A 210 -10.39 12.13 -11.50
CA ASN A 210 -10.69 11.49 -12.78
C ASN A 210 -10.96 9.97 -12.63
N TYR A 211 -10.53 9.36 -11.53
CA TYR A 211 -10.77 7.96 -11.17
C TYR A 211 -11.99 7.74 -10.27
N VAL A 212 -12.69 8.82 -9.91
CA VAL A 212 -13.89 8.72 -9.07
C VAL A 212 -15.08 8.24 -9.89
N PRO A 213 -15.77 7.15 -9.47
CA PRO A 213 -16.91 6.59 -10.17
C PRO A 213 -18.07 7.58 -10.36
N PHE A 214 -18.84 7.41 -11.44
CA PHE A 214 -19.96 8.29 -11.76
C PHE A 214 -20.99 8.36 -10.65
N ARG A 215 -21.29 7.25 -9.97
CA ARG A 215 -22.23 7.22 -8.84
C ARG A 215 -21.84 8.17 -7.70
N VAL A 216 -20.54 8.38 -7.49
CA VAL A 216 -20.06 9.36 -6.50
C VAL A 216 -20.40 10.77 -6.93
N TRP A 217 -20.17 11.10 -8.20
CA TRP A 217 -20.49 12.40 -8.76
C TRP A 217 -21.99 12.67 -8.76
N GLU A 218 -22.81 11.67 -9.08
CA GLU A 218 -24.26 11.74 -8.99
C GLU A 218 -24.73 12.05 -7.57
N GLY A 219 -24.09 11.42 -6.58
CA GLY A 219 -24.38 11.67 -5.17
C GLY A 219 -24.05 13.10 -4.73
N HIS A 220 -22.85 13.58 -5.09
CA HIS A 220 -22.39 14.92 -4.71
C HIS A 220 -23.09 16.06 -5.45
N PHE A 221 -23.43 15.86 -6.72
CA PHE A 221 -23.92 16.91 -7.62
C PHE A 221 -25.31 16.63 -8.16
N ARG A 222 -26.21 16.09 -7.32
CA ARG A 222 -27.62 15.82 -7.67
C ARG A 222 -28.31 17.01 -8.33
N HIS A 223 -27.94 18.24 -7.93
CA HIS A 223 -28.48 19.49 -8.49
C HIS A 223 -27.79 19.95 -9.80
N LYS A 224 -26.79 19.19 -10.29
CA LYS A 224 -26.00 19.45 -11.51
C LYS A 224 -26.06 18.27 -12.47
N GLU A 225 -27.22 17.68 -12.66
CA GLU A 225 -27.42 16.48 -13.49
C GLU A 225 -26.83 16.63 -14.92
N VAL A 226 -26.95 17.79 -15.52
CA VAL A 226 -26.38 18.07 -16.85
C VAL A 226 -24.89 17.87 -16.85
N LYS A 227 -24.16 18.37 -15.84
CA LYS A 227 -22.71 18.22 -15.76
C LYS A 227 -22.28 16.76 -15.54
N VAL A 228 -23.05 16.00 -14.77
CA VAL A 228 -22.78 14.56 -14.59
C VAL A 228 -23.06 13.80 -15.89
N LYS A 229 -24.14 14.16 -16.60
CA LYS A 229 -24.47 13.58 -17.91
C LYS A 229 -23.37 13.90 -18.95
N ASP A 230 -22.87 15.13 -18.98
CA ASP A 230 -21.75 15.51 -19.83
C ASP A 230 -20.50 14.66 -19.51
N LEU A 231 -20.18 14.47 -18.24
CA LEU A 231 -19.06 13.65 -17.80
C LEU A 231 -19.17 12.21 -18.31
N ARG A 232 -20.36 11.61 -18.26
CA ARG A 232 -20.63 10.27 -18.82
C ARG A 232 -20.50 10.23 -20.34
N GLY A 233 -20.82 11.32 -21.02
CA GLY A 233 -20.74 11.41 -22.47
C GLY A 233 -19.32 11.54 -23.02
N TRP A 234 -18.34 11.88 -22.20
CA TRP A 234 -16.96 12.00 -22.65
C TRP A 234 -16.32 10.60 -22.79
N ILE A 235 -15.56 10.42 -23.87
CA ILE A 235 -14.74 9.22 -24.00
C ILE A 235 -13.66 9.19 -22.91
N PRO A 236 -13.19 8.00 -22.49
CA PRO A 236 -12.24 7.86 -21.38
C PRO A 236 -11.03 8.78 -21.49
N GLN A 237 -10.43 8.90 -22.69
CA GLN A 237 -9.26 9.75 -22.93
C GLN A 237 -9.54 11.24 -22.70
N GLN A 238 -10.71 11.73 -23.08
CA GLN A 238 -11.10 13.13 -22.83
C GLN A 238 -11.36 13.34 -21.35
N ARG A 239 -12.10 12.43 -20.72
CA ARG A 239 -12.45 12.51 -19.30
C ARG A 239 -11.22 12.42 -18.41
N GLY A 240 -10.28 11.53 -18.72
CA GLY A 240 -9.08 11.29 -17.91
C GLY A 240 -8.19 12.52 -17.75
N TYR A 241 -8.22 13.46 -18.70
CA TYR A 241 -7.39 14.66 -18.65
C TYR A 241 -8.16 15.97 -18.39
N ARG A 242 -9.50 15.90 -18.20
CA ARG A 242 -10.29 17.07 -17.83
C ARG A 242 -10.00 17.51 -16.40
N HIS A 243 -9.95 18.81 -16.19
CA HIS A 243 -9.89 19.37 -14.85
C HIS A 243 -11.29 19.36 -14.21
N LEU A 244 -11.62 18.26 -13.52
CA LEU A 244 -12.97 18.00 -13.01
C LEU A 244 -13.43 19.04 -11.99
N LYS A 245 -12.53 19.60 -11.18
CA LYS A 245 -12.84 20.71 -10.30
C LYS A 245 -13.43 21.88 -11.08
N HIS A 246 -12.79 22.30 -12.18
CA HIS A 246 -13.32 23.39 -13.00
C HIS A 246 -14.66 23.02 -13.65
N HIS A 247 -14.84 21.77 -14.05
CA HIS A 247 -16.09 21.30 -14.63
C HIS A 247 -17.26 21.39 -13.64
N PHE A 248 -17.09 20.90 -12.41
CA PHE A 248 -18.18 20.83 -11.44
C PHE A 248 -18.40 22.14 -10.66
N VAL A 249 -17.34 22.76 -10.17
CA VAL A 249 -17.44 23.87 -9.21
C VAL A 249 -16.84 25.19 -9.69
N GLY A 250 -16.22 25.20 -10.88
CA GLY A 250 -15.55 26.38 -11.41
C GLY A 250 -14.18 26.61 -10.76
N LYS A 251 -13.51 27.72 -11.15
CA LYS A 251 -12.14 28.04 -10.74
C LYS A 251 -12.01 28.22 -9.22
N ASP A 252 -12.95 28.91 -8.62
CA ASP A 252 -12.93 29.32 -7.20
C ASP A 252 -13.78 28.40 -6.30
N GLY A 253 -14.47 27.42 -6.89
CA GLY A 253 -15.32 26.49 -6.15
C GLY A 253 -14.50 25.45 -5.37
N LYS A 254 -15.14 24.90 -4.32
CA LYS A 254 -14.56 23.80 -3.53
C LYS A 254 -15.16 22.46 -3.94
N MET A 255 -14.31 21.49 -4.14
CA MET A 255 -14.73 20.10 -4.33
C MET A 255 -15.35 19.53 -3.04
N PRO A 256 -16.23 18.52 -3.15
CA PRO A 256 -16.74 17.82 -1.98
C PRO A 256 -15.59 17.24 -1.13
N SER A 257 -15.75 17.34 0.19
CA SER A 257 -14.82 16.75 1.14
C SER A 257 -15.63 16.07 2.25
N PRO A 258 -15.49 14.76 2.44
CA PRO A 258 -14.60 13.86 1.70
C PRO A 258 -15.03 13.65 0.23
N LEU A 259 -14.07 13.37 -0.65
CA LEU A 259 -14.33 13.06 -2.06
C LEU A 259 -15.15 11.78 -2.21
N MET A 260 -14.82 10.77 -1.40
CA MET A 260 -15.55 9.51 -1.33
C MET A 260 -16.45 9.53 -0.09
N PRO A 261 -17.79 9.62 -0.26
CA PRO A 261 -18.72 9.71 0.87
C PRO A 261 -18.72 8.43 1.70
N GLU A 262 -18.82 8.58 3.01
CA GLU A 262 -18.98 7.44 3.91
C GLU A 262 -20.33 6.74 3.64
N GLY A 263 -20.30 5.40 3.69
CA GLY A 263 -21.51 4.59 3.49
C GLY A 263 -21.89 4.33 2.03
N LEU A 264 -21.21 4.90 1.05
CA LEU A 264 -21.40 4.53 -0.35
C LEU A 264 -20.65 3.23 -0.64
N THR A 265 -21.39 2.16 -0.90
CA THR A 265 -20.81 0.89 -1.33
C THR A 265 -20.48 0.96 -2.81
N LEU A 266 -19.20 0.90 -3.13
CA LEU A 266 -18.69 0.80 -4.49
C LEU A 266 -18.23 -0.62 -4.77
N SER A 267 -18.25 -0.98 -6.04
CA SER A 267 -17.76 -2.25 -6.57
C SER A 267 -16.74 -2.02 -7.67
N GLU A 268 -16.03 -3.05 -8.08
CA GLU A 268 -15.13 -3.01 -9.23
C GLU A 268 -15.83 -2.54 -10.51
N ALA A 269 -17.11 -2.92 -10.71
CA ALA A 269 -17.91 -2.51 -11.85
C ALA A 269 -18.07 -0.98 -11.96
N ASP A 270 -18.18 -0.28 -10.83
CA ASP A 270 -18.25 1.19 -10.81
C ASP A 270 -16.96 1.83 -11.37
N PHE A 271 -15.82 1.21 -11.17
CA PHE A 271 -14.54 1.67 -11.74
C PHE A 271 -14.36 1.25 -13.20
N HIS A 272 -14.88 0.08 -13.59
CA HIS A 272 -14.87 -0.35 -14.98
C HIS A 272 -15.65 0.57 -15.91
N GLU A 273 -16.72 1.23 -15.42
CA GLU A 273 -17.46 2.24 -16.19
C GLU A 273 -16.58 3.42 -16.64
N LEU A 274 -15.47 3.66 -15.95
CA LEU A 274 -14.55 4.75 -16.28
C LEU A 274 -13.66 4.44 -17.48
N GLY A 275 -13.40 3.18 -17.75
CA GLY A 275 -12.60 2.71 -18.88
C GLY A 275 -11.83 1.44 -18.53
N PRO A 276 -11.42 0.68 -19.54
CA PRO A 276 -10.82 -0.65 -19.36
C PRO A 276 -9.50 -0.62 -18.59
N ASP A 277 -8.71 0.46 -18.71
CA ASP A 277 -7.37 0.55 -18.11
C ASP A 277 -7.41 1.04 -16.66
N VAL A 278 -8.54 1.60 -16.22
CA VAL A 278 -8.66 2.20 -14.88
C VAL A 278 -8.44 1.17 -13.79
N VAL A 279 -9.17 0.06 -13.83
CA VAL A 279 -9.05 -0.99 -12.83
C VAL A 279 -7.65 -1.59 -12.81
N ALA A 280 -7.03 -1.75 -13.99
CA ALA A 280 -5.65 -2.24 -14.09
C ALA A 280 -4.67 -1.30 -13.38
N GLU A 281 -4.79 0.01 -13.60
CA GLU A 281 -3.96 1.01 -12.92
C GLU A 281 -4.21 1.04 -11.40
N LEU A 282 -5.47 1.00 -10.97
CA LEU A 282 -5.80 0.97 -9.54
C LEU A 282 -5.25 -0.28 -8.84
N ARG A 283 -5.23 -1.44 -9.53
CA ARG A 283 -4.58 -2.65 -9.03
C ARG A 283 -3.05 -2.48 -8.93
N GLN A 284 -2.41 -1.70 -9.82
CA GLN A 284 -0.98 -1.37 -9.67
C GLN A 284 -0.72 -0.51 -8.42
N VAL A 285 -1.61 0.43 -8.11
CA VAL A 285 -1.53 1.20 -6.86
C VAL A 285 -1.64 0.27 -5.64
N LEU A 286 -2.58 -0.68 -5.65
CA LEU A 286 -2.71 -1.66 -4.55
C LEU A 286 -1.48 -2.57 -4.46
N ALA A 287 -0.94 -3.04 -5.60
CA ALA A 287 0.28 -3.83 -5.63
C ALA A 287 1.47 -3.04 -5.04
N MET A 288 1.61 -1.75 -5.37
CA MET A 288 2.61 -0.88 -4.76
C MET A 288 2.45 -0.82 -3.22
N LEU A 289 1.21 -0.75 -2.72
CA LEU A 289 0.96 -0.75 -1.27
C LEU A 289 1.33 -2.10 -0.63
N HIS A 290 1.16 -3.21 -1.33
CA HIS A 290 1.60 -4.53 -0.84
C HIS A 290 3.11 -4.60 -0.63
N GLU A 291 3.92 -3.91 -1.45
CA GLU A 291 5.38 -3.88 -1.32
C GLU A 291 5.83 -3.25 0.02
N ILE A 292 5.06 -2.33 0.58
CA ILE A 292 5.38 -1.67 1.85
C ILE A 292 4.63 -2.24 3.06
N LEU A 293 3.59 -3.07 2.84
CA LEU A 293 2.78 -3.71 3.88
C LEU A 293 3.31 -5.10 4.24
#